data_9f9f432289bbe3d8961c655c9a640efa
#
_entry.id   9f9f432289bbe3d8961c655c9a640efa
#
_cell.length_a   1.000
_cell.length_b   1.000
_cell.length_c   1.000
_cell.angle_alpha   90.00
_cell.angle_beta   90.00
_cell.angle_gamma   90.00
#
_symmetry.space_group_name_H-M   'P 1'
#
loop_
_entity.id
_entity.type
_entity.pdbx_description
1 polymer ?
#
loop_
_entity_poly.entity_id
_entity_poly.type
_entity_poly.pdbx_seq_one_letter_code
_entity_poly.pdbx_strand_id
1 'polypeptide(L)'
;MDKNNSNFDRSRTNNVALLKWLDKMIGMCLPSRVEWCDGSDEEWERLCGLMVEGGSMIQLNQEKRPNSYLVRSDPRDVARVESRTFICSYGKDDA
;
A
#
# COMPACT_ATOMS: atom_id res chain seq x y z
N MET A 1 -6.45 -15.12 14.35
CA MET A 1 -5.84 -14.04 14.08
C MET A 1 -4.43 -14.15 13.87
N ASP A 2 -4.08 -13.51 13.03
CA ASP A 2 -2.77 -13.68 12.57
C ASP A 2 -1.78 -12.88 13.37
N LYS A 3 -0.83 -13.54 13.96
CA LYS A 3 0.21 -12.90 14.72
C LYS A 3 1.06 -11.99 13.85
N ASN A 4 1.09 -12.25 12.55
CA ASN A 4 1.90 -11.45 11.61
C ASN A 4 1.41 -10.02 11.50
N ASN A 5 0.13 -9.79 11.72
CA ASN A 5 -0.45 -8.47 11.60
C ASN A 5 0.07 -7.49 12.66
N SER A 6 0.51 -8.00 13.81
CA SER A 6 1.07 -7.15 14.84
C SER A 6 2.57 -7.27 14.93
N ASN A 7 3.18 -8.01 14.01
CA ASN A 7 4.59 -8.37 14.10
C ASN A 7 5.46 -7.45 13.26
N PHE A 8 5.27 -6.15 13.40
CA PHE A 8 6.14 -5.16 12.79
C PHE A 8 7.02 -4.52 13.85
N ASP A 9 8.10 -3.91 13.43
CA ASP A 9 9.09 -3.34 14.33
C ASP A 9 8.58 -2.05 14.98
N ARG A 10 8.11 -2.17 16.22
CA ARG A 10 7.57 -1.04 16.98
C ARG A 10 8.64 -0.09 17.47
N SER A 11 9.90 -0.49 17.42
CA SER A 11 11.00 0.34 17.87
C SER A 11 11.38 1.44 16.86
N ARG A 12 10.80 1.39 15.65
CA ARG A 12 11.08 2.37 14.60
C ARG A 12 10.52 3.76 14.93
N THR A 13 9.64 3.86 15.90
CA THR A 13 9.07 5.15 16.30
C THR A 13 8.81 5.19 17.80
N ASN A 14 8.89 6.39 18.37
CA ASN A 14 8.52 6.65 19.75
C ASN A 14 7.15 7.32 19.85
N ASN A 15 6.48 7.52 18.73
CA ASN A 15 5.18 8.19 18.71
C ASN A 15 4.09 7.21 19.13
N VAL A 16 3.64 7.33 20.38
CA VAL A 16 2.63 6.45 20.94
C VAL A 16 1.29 6.58 20.22
N ALA A 17 0.92 7.79 19.83
CA ALA A 17 -0.33 8.01 19.10
C ALA A 17 -0.33 7.29 17.76
N LEU A 18 0.80 7.31 17.06
CA LEU A 18 0.95 6.61 15.80
C LEU A 18 0.84 5.09 15.99
N LEU A 19 1.49 4.56 17.01
CA LEU A 19 1.44 3.13 17.30
C LEU A 19 0.02 2.68 17.63
N LYS A 20 -0.72 3.48 18.39
CA LYS A 20 -2.12 3.17 18.69
C LYS A 20 -2.99 3.18 17.45
N TRP A 21 -2.76 4.15 16.57
CA TRP A 21 -3.49 4.23 15.31
C TRP A 21 -3.18 3.02 14.42
N LEU A 22 -1.91 2.64 14.33
CA LEU A 22 -1.50 1.46 13.57
C LEU A 22 -2.15 0.19 14.09
N ASP A 23 -2.19 0.01 15.40
CA ASP A 23 -2.83 -1.15 16.00
C ASP A 23 -4.32 -1.21 15.63
N LYS A 24 -4.98 -0.05 15.63
CA LYS A 24 -6.38 0.04 15.24
C LYS A 24 -6.57 -0.34 13.77
N MET A 25 -5.72 0.20 12.90
CA MET A 25 -5.83 -0.09 11.46
C MET A 25 -5.51 -1.54 11.15
N ILE A 26 -4.51 -2.11 11.80
CA ILE A 26 -4.15 -3.51 11.63
C ILE A 26 -5.34 -4.40 12.04
N GLY A 27 -5.99 -4.07 13.15
CA GLY A 27 -7.16 -4.81 13.61
C GLY A 27 -8.35 -4.72 12.66
N MET A 28 -8.51 -3.57 11.99
CA MET A 28 -9.59 -3.38 11.04
C MET A 28 -9.32 -4.02 9.68
N CYS A 29 -8.10 -3.86 9.18
CA CYS A 29 -7.77 -4.24 7.80
C CYS A 29 -7.25 -5.66 7.67
N LEU A 30 -6.73 -6.22 8.74
CA LEU A 30 -6.16 -7.57 8.79
C LEU A 30 -5.16 -7.82 7.65
N PRO A 31 -4.13 -6.96 7.52
CA PRO A 31 -3.15 -7.14 6.45
C PRO A 31 -2.32 -8.39 6.68
N SER A 32 -1.79 -8.95 5.60
CA SER A 32 -0.92 -10.12 5.73
C SER A 32 0.40 -9.77 6.38
N ARG A 33 0.85 -8.52 6.22
CA ARG A 33 2.02 -8.01 6.93
C ARG A 33 2.03 -6.49 6.91
N VAL A 34 2.81 -5.91 7.81
CA VAL A 34 2.98 -4.47 7.93
C VAL A 34 4.46 -4.16 7.81
N GLU A 35 4.79 -3.21 6.96
CA GLU A 35 6.18 -2.86 6.72
C GLU A 35 6.39 -1.36 6.81
N TRP A 36 7.53 -0.98 7.39
CA TRP A 36 7.96 0.42 7.41
C TRP A 36 8.64 0.76 6.09
N CYS A 37 8.32 1.93 5.56
CA CYS A 37 8.94 2.46 4.36
C CYS A 37 10.06 3.41 4.76
N ASP A 38 11.23 3.22 4.16
CA ASP A 38 12.41 4.04 4.45
C ASP A 38 12.93 4.82 3.24
N GLY A 39 12.39 4.55 2.05
CA GLY A 39 12.81 5.22 0.82
C GLY A 39 14.13 4.72 0.25
N SER A 40 14.64 3.59 0.74
CA SER A 40 15.90 3.05 0.26
C SER A 40 15.78 2.40 -1.12
N ASP A 41 16.92 2.20 -1.78
CA ASP A 41 16.96 1.49 -3.06
C ASP A 41 16.54 0.03 -2.88
N GLU A 42 16.90 -0.58 -1.76
CA GLU A 42 16.50 -1.94 -1.44
C GLU A 42 14.99 -2.07 -1.31
N GLU A 43 14.35 -1.07 -0.70
CA GLU A 43 12.90 -1.04 -0.60
C GLU A 43 12.27 -0.91 -1.98
N TRP A 44 12.79 -0.04 -2.82
CA TRP A 44 12.31 0.14 -4.19
C TRP A 44 12.37 -1.18 -4.95
N GLU A 45 13.50 -1.86 -4.91
CA GLU A 45 13.68 -3.13 -5.62
C GLU A 45 12.75 -4.21 -5.07
N ARG A 46 12.58 -4.26 -3.75
CA ARG A 46 11.71 -5.22 -3.11
C ARG A 46 10.25 -5.01 -3.52
N LEU A 47 9.79 -3.76 -3.48
CA LEU A 47 8.39 -3.45 -3.85
C LEU A 47 8.14 -3.70 -5.32
N CYS A 48 9.05 -3.30 -6.20
CA CYS A 48 8.93 -3.58 -7.62
C CYS A 48 8.91 -5.09 -7.89
N GLY A 49 9.75 -5.85 -7.20
CA GLY A 49 9.77 -7.30 -7.31
C GLY A 49 8.47 -7.95 -6.88
N LEU A 50 7.87 -7.46 -5.81
CA LEU A 50 6.57 -7.94 -5.35
C LEU A 50 5.47 -7.69 -6.38
N MET A 51 5.49 -6.52 -7.01
CA MET A 51 4.50 -6.18 -8.02
C MET A 51 4.67 -6.99 -9.29
N VAL A 52 5.89 -7.27 -9.69
CA VAL A 52 6.17 -8.15 -10.85
C VAL A 52 5.72 -9.57 -10.54
N GLU A 53 6.05 -10.07 -9.36
CA GLU A 53 5.67 -11.41 -8.94
C GLU A 53 4.15 -11.57 -8.86
N GLY A 54 3.48 -10.53 -8.38
CA GLY A 54 2.03 -10.52 -8.27
C GLY A 54 1.29 -10.28 -9.58
N GLY A 55 2.00 -9.98 -10.66
CA GLY A 55 1.40 -9.76 -11.97
C GLY A 55 0.91 -8.34 -12.23
N SER A 56 1.14 -7.42 -11.29
CA SER A 56 0.71 -6.02 -11.45
C SER A 56 1.59 -5.24 -12.40
N MET A 57 2.84 -5.65 -12.54
CA MET A 57 3.81 -5.00 -13.41
C MET A 57 4.58 -6.05 -14.22
N ILE A 58 5.06 -5.61 -15.36
CA ILE A 58 5.92 -6.42 -16.22
C ILE A 58 7.27 -5.70 -16.32
N GLN A 59 8.34 -6.39 -15.93
CA GLN A 59 9.67 -5.81 -16.05
C GLN A 59 10.10 -5.81 -17.51
N LEU A 60 10.53 -4.66 -18.00
CA LEU A 60 11.00 -4.55 -19.36
C LEU A 60 12.44 -5.05 -19.46
N ASN A 61 12.94 -5.17 -20.69
CA ASN A 61 14.32 -5.57 -20.94
C ASN A 61 15.28 -4.58 -20.28
N GLN A 62 16.01 -5.03 -19.26
CA GLN A 62 16.85 -4.15 -18.46
C GLN A 62 18.09 -3.62 -19.21
N GLU A 63 18.50 -4.28 -20.27
CA GLU A 63 19.60 -3.80 -21.10
C GLU A 63 19.15 -2.61 -21.97
N LYS A 64 17.94 -2.69 -22.50
CA LYS A 64 17.39 -1.64 -23.38
C LYS A 64 16.65 -0.57 -22.61
N ARG A 65 16.01 -0.94 -21.52
CA ARG A 65 15.18 -0.04 -20.71
C ARG A 65 15.44 -0.31 -19.24
N PRO A 66 16.58 0.10 -18.72
CA PRO A 66 16.91 -0.15 -17.31
C PRO A 66 15.91 0.56 -16.39
N ASN A 67 15.54 -0.11 -15.31
CA ASN A 67 14.63 0.37 -14.27
C ASN A 67 13.24 0.75 -14.79
N SER A 68 12.81 0.12 -15.88
CA SER A 68 11.52 0.43 -16.52
C SER A 68 10.56 -0.76 -16.42
N TYR A 69 9.28 -0.43 -16.24
CA TYR A 69 8.23 -1.42 -16.05
C TYR A 69 7.01 -1.04 -16.85
N LEU A 70 6.26 -2.04 -17.30
CA LEU A 70 4.97 -1.84 -17.95
C LEU A 70 3.86 -2.13 -16.97
N VAL A 71 2.94 -1.19 -16.79
CA VAL A 71 1.77 -1.36 -15.93
C VAL A 71 0.52 -1.18 -16.77
N ARG A 72 -0.39 -2.13 -16.68
CA ARG A 72 -1.69 -2.04 -17.34
C ARG A 72 -2.79 -2.12 -16.30
N SER A 73 -3.61 -1.10 -16.24
CA SER A 73 -4.77 -1.09 -15.34
C SER A 73 -5.92 -1.87 -15.96
N ASP A 74 -6.73 -2.47 -15.10
CA ASP A 74 -7.97 -3.09 -15.53
C ASP A 74 -8.98 -1.97 -15.81
N PRO A 75 -9.71 -2.01 -16.96
CA PRO A 75 -10.75 -1.01 -17.21
C PRO A 75 -11.79 -0.90 -16.10
N ARG A 76 -11.98 -1.96 -15.34
CA ARG A 76 -12.91 -1.95 -14.19
C ARG A 76 -12.41 -1.14 -13.00
N ASP A 77 -11.13 -0.75 -13.00
CA ASP A 77 -10.57 0.07 -11.93
C ASP A 77 -11.02 1.53 -12.03
N VAL A 78 -11.62 1.90 -13.16
CA VAL A 78 -12.13 3.26 -13.34
C VAL A 78 -13.50 3.38 -12.67
N ALA A 79 -13.57 4.24 -11.66
CA ALA A 79 -14.83 4.50 -10.96
C ALA A 79 -15.68 5.44 -11.80
N ARG A 80 -16.72 4.89 -12.46
CA ARG A 80 -17.64 5.64 -13.28
C ARG A 80 -19.06 5.67 -12.72
N VAL A 81 -19.18 5.45 -11.43
CA VAL A 81 -20.49 5.42 -10.76
C VAL A 81 -20.65 6.67 -9.92
N GLU A 82 -20.71 7.81 -10.59
CA GLU A 82 -20.81 9.11 -9.92
C GLU A 82 -22.04 9.20 -9.03
N SER A 83 -23.14 8.59 -9.45
CA SER A 83 -24.38 8.58 -8.67
C SER A 83 -24.26 7.82 -7.35
N ARG A 84 -23.25 6.97 -7.21
CA ARG A 84 -23.01 6.17 -6.01
C ARG A 84 -21.68 6.48 -5.36
N THR A 85 -21.08 7.61 -5.75
CA THR A 85 -19.80 8.04 -5.19
C THR A 85 -20.03 9.20 -4.26
N PHE A 86 -19.57 9.08 -3.03
CA PHE A 86 -19.84 10.05 -1.97
C PHE A 86 -18.55 10.45 -1.28
N ILE A 87 -18.51 11.72 -0.86
CA ILE A 87 -17.44 12.21 0.00
C ILE A 87 -17.94 12.13 1.43
N CYS A 88 -17.23 11.42 2.27
CA CYS A 88 -17.61 11.22 3.66
C CYS A 88 -16.83 12.15 4.58
N SER A 89 -17.55 12.81 5.48
CA SER A 89 -16.93 13.69 6.48
C SER A 89 -17.76 13.62 7.74
N TYR A 90 -17.23 14.13 8.85
CA TYR A 90 -18.01 14.19 10.10
C TYR A 90 -19.07 15.29 10.06
N GLY A 91 -18.79 16.38 9.35
CA GLY A 91 -19.71 17.49 9.23
C GLY A 91 -20.24 17.61 7.81
N LYS A 92 -21.54 17.90 7.68
CA LYS A 92 -22.18 18.04 6.38
C LYS A 92 -21.51 19.12 5.53
N ASP A 93 -21.08 20.20 6.15
CA ASP A 93 -20.48 21.34 5.45
C ASP A 93 -19.04 21.10 5.05
N ASP A 94 -18.44 20.00 5.52
CA ASP A 94 -17.05 19.62 5.20
C ASP A 94 -16.95 18.73 3.97
N ALA A 95 -18.08 18.32 3.44
CA ALA A 95 -18.12 17.44 2.28
C ALA A 95 -18.19 18.22 0.97
#